data_f4292d0d3acdeec0ba4c9e4c0d8570df
#
_entry.id   f4292d0d3acdeec0ba4c9e4c0d8570df
#
_cell.length_a   1.000
_cell.length_b   1.000
_cell.length_c   1.000
_cell.angle_alpha   90.00
_cell.angle_beta   90.00
_cell.angle_gamma   90.00
#
_symmetry.space_group_name_H-M   'P 1'
#
loop_
_entity.id
_entity.type
_entity.pdbx_description
1 polymer ?
#
loop_
_entity_poly.entity_id
_entity_poly.type
_entity_poly.pdbx_seq_one_letter_code
_entity_poly.pdbx_strand_id
1 'polypeptide(L)'
;MILQYFKKKENKEQIIAIEQYKKILAESNLFLNENNFFKIKNYKISFEIVSIFLIMFIRINLLKNNRKLYLKVNDELLSLFISDLDESLREKGIGDMSIGKYVKSYVKKFYFRISKFPDDNNLYKNESFIEYLKLID
;
A
#
# COMPACT_ATOMS: atom_id res chain seq x y z
N MET A 1 1.74 -17.06 20.51
CA MET A 1 0.69 -16.91 21.47
C MET A 1 -0.08 -15.64 21.40
N ILE A 2 0.55 -14.48 21.47
CA ILE A 2 -0.14 -13.20 21.20
C ILE A 2 -0.75 -13.21 19.80
N LEU A 3 -0.03 -13.71 18.82
CA LEU A 3 -0.52 -13.80 17.42
C LEU A 3 -1.75 -14.71 17.32
N GLN A 4 -1.77 -15.85 18.01
CA GLN A 4 -2.93 -16.73 18.02
C GLN A 4 -4.12 -16.09 18.70
N TYR A 5 -3.88 -15.34 19.77
CA TYR A 5 -4.91 -14.63 20.47
C TYR A 5 -5.55 -13.57 19.57
N PHE A 6 -4.74 -12.80 18.84
CA PHE A 6 -5.25 -11.80 17.91
C PHE A 6 -5.97 -12.44 16.72
N LYS A 7 -5.49 -13.56 16.19
CA LYS A 7 -6.17 -14.30 15.13
C LYS A 7 -7.58 -14.73 15.52
N LYS A 8 -7.77 -15.16 16.75
CA LYS A 8 -9.09 -15.56 17.25
C LYS A 8 -10.07 -14.40 17.35
N LYS A 9 -9.55 -13.16 17.37
CA LYS A 9 -10.36 -11.93 17.48
C LYS A 9 -10.47 -11.17 16.18
N GLU A 10 -9.98 -11.74 15.08
CA GLU A 10 -10.12 -11.10 13.78
C GLU A 10 -11.60 -10.89 13.46
N ASN A 11 -11.95 -9.64 13.17
CA ASN A 11 -13.29 -9.28 12.75
C ASN A 11 -13.39 -9.31 11.22
N LYS A 12 -14.58 -9.05 10.72
CA LYS A 12 -14.86 -9.09 9.28
C LYS A 12 -13.99 -8.10 8.51
N GLU A 13 -13.79 -6.90 9.05
CA GLU A 13 -12.98 -5.85 8.42
C GLU A 13 -11.53 -6.29 8.26
N GLN A 14 -10.98 -6.91 9.29
CA GLN A 14 -9.60 -7.41 9.25
C GLN A 14 -9.42 -8.52 8.24
N ILE A 15 -10.36 -9.44 8.18
CA ILE A 15 -10.33 -10.55 7.21
C ILE A 15 -10.32 -10.02 5.78
N ILE A 16 -11.22 -9.08 5.48
CA ILE A 16 -11.30 -8.47 4.16
C ILE A 16 -9.99 -7.73 3.84
N ALA A 17 -9.48 -6.96 4.78
CA ALA A 17 -8.26 -6.19 4.59
C ALA A 17 -7.05 -7.10 4.33
N ILE A 18 -6.93 -8.19 5.06
CA ILE A 18 -5.83 -9.16 4.87
C ILE A 18 -5.89 -9.76 3.47
N GLU A 19 -7.06 -10.17 3.02
CA GLU A 19 -7.24 -10.71 1.68
C GLU A 19 -6.90 -9.67 0.61
N GLN A 20 -7.35 -8.44 0.77
CA GLN A 20 -7.05 -7.36 -0.16
C GLN A 20 -5.56 -7.04 -0.17
N TYR A 21 -4.92 -7.02 0.99
CA TYR A 21 -3.49 -6.73 1.08
C TYR A 21 -2.66 -7.80 0.37
N LYS A 22 -3.05 -9.07 0.51
CA LYS A 22 -2.39 -10.15 -0.23
C LYS A 22 -2.51 -9.93 -1.75
N LYS A 23 -3.66 -9.49 -2.23
CA LYS A 23 -3.86 -9.16 -3.64
C LYS A 23 -3.01 -7.97 -4.08
N ILE A 24 -2.93 -6.94 -3.24
CA ILE A 24 -2.10 -5.77 -3.51
C ILE A 24 -0.64 -6.19 -3.70
N LEU A 25 -0.11 -7.02 -2.81
CA LEU A 25 1.26 -7.50 -2.90
C LEU A 25 1.48 -8.37 -4.13
N ALA A 26 0.53 -9.26 -4.43
CA ALA A 26 0.63 -10.14 -5.59
C ALA A 26 0.63 -9.34 -6.90
N GLU A 27 -0.29 -8.40 -7.05
CA GLU A 27 -0.39 -7.55 -8.24
C GLU A 27 0.84 -6.66 -8.39
N SER A 28 1.34 -6.13 -7.28
CA SER A 28 2.55 -5.30 -7.28
C SER A 28 3.75 -6.10 -7.77
N ASN A 29 3.90 -7.34 -7.30
CA ASN A 29 5.01 -8.20 -7.71
C ASN A 29 4.91 -8.57 -9.18
N LEU A 30 3.72 -8.89 -9.67
CA LEU A 30 3.50 -9.16 -11.10
C LEU A 30 3.88 -7.95 -11.94
N PHE A 31 3.42 -6.78 -11.54
CA PHE A 31 3.72 -5.54 -12.26
C PHE A 31 5.23 -5.29 -12.34
N LEU A 32 5.93 -5.45 -11.22
CA LEU A 32 7.39 -5.24 -11.17
C LEU A 32 8.16 -6.24 -12.02
N ASN A 33 7.71 -7.50 -12.06
CA ASN A 33 8.41 -8.55 -12.77
C ASN A 33 8.15 -8.54 -14.28
N GLU A 34 6.96 -8.17 -14.70
CA GLU A 34 6.55 -8.21 -16.10
C GLU A 34 6.78 -6.90 -16.86
N ASN A 35 6.95 -5.81 -16.13
CA ASN A 35 7.01 -4.48 -16.71
C ASN A 35 8.44 -3.95 -16.77
N ASN A 36 8.88 -3.56 -17.95
CA ASN A 36 10.22 -2.99 -18.16
C ASN A 36 10.25 -1.47 -18.05
N PHE A 37 9.18 -0.86 -17.55
CA PHE A 37 9.08 0.59 -17.39
C PHE A 37 10.18 1.12 -16.45
N PHE A 38 10.45 0.39 -15.38
CA PHE A 38 11.49 0.79 -14.40
C PHE A 38 12.79 0.07 -14.70
N LYS A 39 13.85 0.82 -14.93
CA LYS A 39 15.19 0.28 -15.20
C LYS A 39 15.82 -0.35 -13.97
N ILE A 40 15.55 0.22 -12.80
CA ILE A 40 16.11 -0.24 -11.53
C ILE A 40 14.97 -0.66 -10.62
N LYS A 41 15.01 -1.93 -10.19
CA LYS A 41 14.03 -2.48 -9.25
C LYS A 41 14.66 -2.54 -7.87
N ASN A 42 14.30 -1.61 -6.99
CA ASN A 42 14.80 -1.55 -5.62
C ASN A 42 13.64 -1.34 -4.65
N TYR A 43 13.95 -1.23 -3.36
CA TYR A 43 12.94 -1.07 -2.33
C TYR A 43 12.07 0.17 -2.54
N LYS A 44 12.66 1.28 -2.97
CA LYS A 44 11.93 2.52 -3.22
C LYS A 44 10.90 2.34 -4.33
N ILE A 45 11.27 1.67 -5.39
CA ILE A 45 10.37 1.38 -6.52
C ILE A 45 9.26 0.43 -6.07
N SER A 46 9.61 -0.62 -5.33
CA SER A 46 8.62 -1.56 -4.77
C SER A 46 7.61 -0.83 -3.90
N PHE A 47 8.08 0.06 -3.02
CA PHE A 47 7.21 0.89 -2.19
C PHE A 47 6.24 1.72 -3.04
N GLU A 48 6.74 2.36 -4.09
CA GLU A 48 5.90 3.21 -4.96
C GLU A 48 4.82 2.38 -5.67
N ILE A 49 5.17 1.20 -6.16
CA ILE A 49 4.21 0.34 -6.86
C ILE A 49 3.16 -0.20 -5.89
N VAL A 50 3.57 -0.68 -4.72
CA VAL A 50 2.62 -1.12 -3.69
C VAL A 50 1.70 0.05 -3.30
N SER A 51 2.24 1.25 -3.19
CA SER A 51 1.45 2.44 -2.87
C SER A 51 0.37 2.71 -3.92
N ILE A 52 0.70 2.57 -5.19
CA ILE A 52 -0.30 2.76 -6.27
C ILE A 52 -1.46 1.78 -6.10
N PHE A 53 -1.16 0.49 -5.95
CA PHE A 53 -2.20 -0.52 -5.80
C PHE A 53 -3.00 -0.33 -4.52
N LEU A 54 -2.34 0.05 -3.43
CA LEU A 54 -3.02 0.31 -2.17
C LEU A 54 -4.00 1.48 -2.31
N ILE A 55 -3.57 2.58 -2.94
CA ILE A 55 -4.43 3.75 -3.18
C ILE A 55 -5.64 3.35 -4.04
N MET A 56 -5.41 2.55 -5.08
CA MET A 56 -6.49 2.07 -5.95
C MET A 56 -7.52 1.25 -5.15
N PHE A 57 -7.06 0.33 -4.31
CA PHE A 57 -7.95 -0.50 -3.49
C PHE A 57 -8.73 0.36 -2.49
N ILE A 58 -8.07 1.32 -1.85
CA ILE A 58 -8.72 2.24 -0.91
C ILE A 58 -9.86 2.99 -1.62
N ARG A 59 -9.60 3.49 -2.81
CA ARG A 59 -10.62 4.24 -3.57
C ARG A 59 -11.76 3.35 -4.04
N ILE A 60 -11.46 2.15 -4.51
CA ILE A 60 -12.48 1.18 -4.91
C ILE A 60 -13.36 0.81 -3.71
N ASN A 61 -12.77 0.62 -2.55
CA ASN A 61 -13.53 0.31 -1.33
C ASN A 61 -14.52 1.42 -0.98
N LEU A 62 -14.16 2.68 -1.22
CA LEU A 62 -15.07 3.80 -0.95
C LEU A 62 -16.28 3.84 -1.88
N LEU A 63 -16.23 3.14 -3.00
CA LEU A 63 -17.35 3.03 -3.94
C LEU A 63 -18.33 1.91 -3.59
N LYS A 64 -17.99 1.08 -2.61
CA LYS A 64 -18.83 -0.07 -2.24
C LYS A 64 -20.01 0.36 -1.37
N ASN A 65 -21.08 -0.43 -1.40
CA ASN A 65 -22.34 -0.08 -0.76
C ASN A 65 -22.25 0.07 0.76
N ASN A 66 -21.51 -0.80 1.42
CA ASN A 66 -21.36 -0.74 2.87
C ASN A 66 -20.19 0.18 3.25
N ARG A 67 -20.45 1.49 3.20
CA ARG A 67 -19.42 2.50 3.45
C ARG A 67 -18.78 2.37 4.83
N LYS A 68 -19.59 2.12 5.86
CA LYS A 68 -19.07 2.01 7.24
C LYS A 68 -18.09 0.85 7.37
N LEU A 69 -18.40 -0.29 6.76
CA LEU A 69 -17.55 -1.46 6.75
C LEU A 69 -16.22 -1.13 6.03
N TYR A 70 -16.30 -0.56 4.83
CA TYR A 70 -15.12 -0.35 4.00
C TYR A 70 -14.24 0.80 4.46
N LEU A 71 -14.77 1.76 5.21
CA LEU A 71 -13.93 2.73 5.90
C LEU A 71 -13.02 2.04 6.92
N LYS A 72 -13.56 1.07 7.65
CA LYS A 72 -12.77 0.27 8.60
C LYS A 72 -11.79 -0.66 7.89
N VAL A 73 -12.20 -1.24 6.76
CA VAL A 73 -11.30 -2.04 5.92
C VAL A 73 -10.10 -1.19 5.48
N ASN A 74 -10.33 0.03 5.06
CA ASN A 74 -9.26 0.93 4.64
C ASN A 74 -8.30 1.26 5.79
N ASP A 75 -8.83 1.48 7.00
CA ASP A 75 -7.99 1.69 8.18
C ASP A 75 -7.11 0.47 8.46
N GLU A 76 -7.67 -0.73 8.33
CA GLU A 76 -6.92 -1.97 8.51
C GLU A 76 -5.87 -2.17 7.42
N LEU A 77 -6.18 -1.81 6.17
CA LEU A 77 -5.21 -1.85 5.08
C LEU A 77 -4.01 -0.96 5.36
N LEU A 78 -4.25 0.26 5.84
CA LEU A 78 -3.17 1.18 6.21
C LEU A 78 -2.32 0.61 7.35
N SER A 79 -2.97 -0.01 8.35
CA SER A 79 -2.25 -0.63 9.46
C SER A 79 -1.35 -1.78 8.98
N LEU A 80 -1.85 -2.61 8.08
CA LEU A 80 -1.08 -3.70 7.48
C LEU A 80 0.11 -3.16 6.69
N PHE A 81 -0.12 -2.10 5.93
CA PHE A 81 0.94 -1.47 5.14
C PHE A 81 2.05 -0.90 6.04
N ILE A 82 1.68 -0.22 7.11
CA ILE A 82 2.64 0.36 8.05
C ILE A 82 3.43 -0.75 8.77
N SER A 83 2.75 -1.83 9.17
CA SER A 83 3.41 -2.99 9.78
C SER A 83 4.39 -3.65 8.82
N ASP A 84 4.02 -3.75 7.54
CA ASP A 84 4.88 -4.32 6.51
C ASP A 84 6.10 -3.45 6.25
N LEU A 85 5.94 -2.13 6.25
CA LEU A 85 7.06 -1.18 6.16
C LEU A 85 8.05 -1.38 7.32
N ASP A 86 7.53 -1.46 8.54
CA ASP A 86 8.36 -1.69 9.73
C ASP A 86 9.16 -2.99 9.59
N GLU A 87 8.49 -4.08 9.30
CA GLU A 87 9.11 -5.39 9.17
C GLU A 87 10.15 -5.43 8.04
N SER A 88 9.80 -4.93 6.87
CA SER A 88 10.69 -4.97 5.71
C SER A 88 11.93 -4.07 5.89
N LEU A 89 11.78 -2.94 6.56
CA LEU A 89 12.93 -2.07 6.86
C LEU A 89 13.85 -2.71 7.89
N ARG A 90 13.29 -3.42 8.88
CA ARG A 90 14.10 -4.19 9.84
C ARG A 90 14.89 -5.30 9.15
N GLU A 91 14.26 -5.99 8.21
CA GLU A 91 14.93 -7.01 7.40
C GLU A 91 16.10 -6.44 6.60
N LYS A 92 16.02 -5.16 6.22
CA LYS A 92 17.10 -4.47 5.52
C LYS A 92 18.20 -3.96 6.45
N GLY A 93 18.09 -4.20 7.74
CA GLY A 93 19.12 -3.86 8.71
C GLY A 93 18.88 -2.58 9.49
N ILE A 94 17.72 -1.95 9.35
CA ILE A 94 17.38 -0.76 10.14
C ILE A 94 17.11 -1.19 11.60
N GLY A 95 17.87 -0.65 12.53
CA GLY A 95 17.77 -1.00 13.94
C GLY A 95 16.65 -0.29 14.68
N ASP A 96 16.37 -0.76 15.90
CA ASP A 96 15.28 -0.25 16.74
C ASP A 96 15.35 1.25 16.99
N MET A 97 16.55 1.81 17.09
CA MET A 97 16.74 3.24 17.36
C MET A 97 16.33 4.12 16.18
N SER A 98 16.37 3.57 14.97
CA SER A 98 16.15 4.34 13.74
C SER A 98 14.86 3.99 13.03
N ILE A 99 14.25 2.85 13.34
CA ILE A 99 13.12 2.31 12.57
C ILE A 99 11.93 3.28 12.52
N GLY A 100 11.58 3.90 13.64
CA GLY A 100 10.46 4.83 13.68
C GLY A 100 10.63 6.02 12.75
N LYS A 101 11.84 6.54 12.64
CA LYS A 101 12.17 7.65 11.74
C LYS A 101 11.96 7.25 10.27
N TYR A 102 12.44 6.06 9.89
CA TYR A 102 12.30 5.58 8.51
C TYR A 102 10.85 5.26 8.16
N VAL A 103 10.13 4.58 9.04
CA VAL A 103 8.69 4.29 8.83
C VAL A 103 7.92 5.59 8.65
N LYS A 104 8.15 6.56 9.53
CA LYS A 104 7.49 7.86 9.45
C LYS A 104 7.75 8.56 8.11
N SER A 105 8.98 8.49 7.63
CA SER A 105 9.36 9.09 6.35
C SER A 105 8.59 8.46 5.18
N TYR A 106 8.50 7.12 5.16
CA TYR A 106 7.74 6.41 4.11
C TYR A 106 6.24 6.68 4.21
N VAL A 107 5.68 6.76 5.41
CA VAL A 107 4.27 7.07 5.62
C VAL A 107 3.95 8.48 5.11
N LYS A 108 4.81 9.46 5.39
CA LYS A 108 4.66 10.82 4.85
C LYS A 108 4.68 10.82 3.33
N LYS A 109 5.58 10.04 2.74
CA LYS A 109 5.68 9.90 1.29
C LYS A 109 4.40 9.29 0.72
N PHE A 110 3.85 8.28 1.38
CA PHE A 110 2.59 7.66 0.97
C PHE A 110 1.45 8.67 0.97
N TYR A 111 1.29 9.47 2.03
CA TYR A 111 0.23 10.48 2.09
C TYR A 111 0.42 11.56 1.02
N PHE A 112 1.67 11.93 0.73
CA PHE A 112 1.94 12.82 -0.38
C PHE A 112 1.49 12.21 -1.71
N ARG A 113 1.77 10.92 -1.92
CA ARG A 113 1.33 10.21 -3.14
C ARG A 113 -0.18 10.15 -3.27
N ILE A 114 -0.90 9.92 -2.15
CA ILE A 114 -2.36 9.97 -2.16
C ILE A 114 -2.85 11.33 -2.65
N SER A 115 -2.26 12.41 -2.16
CA SER A 115 -2.67 13.76 -2.52
C SER A 115 -2.45 14.10 -4.00
N LYS A 116 -1.47 13.44 -4.63
CA LYS A 116 -1.13 13.66 -6.04
C LYS A 116 -1.76 12.64 -6.98
N PHE A 117 -2.34 11.58 -6.44
CA PHE A 117 -2.94 10.54 -7.28
C PHE A 117 -4.16 11.10 -8.02
N PRO A 118 -4.28 10.84 -9.34
CA PRO A 118 -5.39 11.37 -10.12
C PRO A 118 -6.75 10.87 -9.62
N ASP A 119 -7.72 11.78 -9.55
CA ASP A 119 -9.09 11.46 -9.12
C ASP A 119 -9.98 10.97 -10.25
N ASP A 120 -9.47 10.94 -11.44
CA ASP A 120 -10.23 10.64 -12.63
C ASP A 120 -10.57 9.15 -12.73
N ASN A 121 -11.79 8.85 -13.14
CA ASN A 121 -12.26 7.48 -13.34
C ASN A 121 -11.58 6.74 -14.48
N ASN A 122 -10.88 7.46 -15.35
CA ASN A 122 -10.19 6.91 -16.53
C ASN A 122 -8.67 6.97 -16.36
N LEU A 123 -8.16 6.44 -15.24
CA LEU A 123 -6.75 6.52 -14.87
C LEU A 123 -5.81 6.03 -15.97
N TYR A 124 -6.15 4.94 -16.66
CA TYR A 124 -5.29 4.33 -17.67
C TYR A 124 -5.24 5.08 -19.00
N LYS A 125 -6.11 6.05 -19.20
CA LYS A 125 -6.15 6.87 -20.42
C LYS A 125 -5.74 8.32 -20.17
N ASN A 126 -5.35 8.61 -18.95
CA ASN A 126 -5.19 9.97 -18.49
C ASN A 126 -3.72 10.37 -18.44
N GLU A 127 -3.41 11.53 -19.02
CA GLU A 127 -2.07 12.12 -18.96
C GLU A 127 -1.63 12.35 -17.52
N SER A 128 -2.57 12.67 -16.63
CA SER A 128 -2.29 12.86 -15.19
C SER A 128 -1.69 11.62 -14.56
N PHE A 129 -2.14 10.44 -14.96
CA PHE A 129 -1.59 9.18 -14.42
C PHE A 129 -0.17 8.96 -14.93
N ILE A 130 0.08 9.26 -16.18
CA ILE A 130 1.43 9.18 -16.77
C ILE A 130 2.37 10.14 -16.06
N GLU A 131 1.93 11.36 -15.79
CA GLU A 131 2.72 12.32 -15.01
C GLU A 131 2.99 11.83 -13.60
N TYR A 132 1.99 11.22 -12.98
CA TYR A 132 2.15 10.61 -11.66
C TYR A 132 3.25 9.54 -11.67
N LEU A 133 3.24 8.66 -12.68
CA LEU A 133 4.27 7.63 -12.83
C LEU A 133 5.66 8.22 -13.00
N LYS A 134 5.78 9.35 -13.66
CA LYS A 134 7.06 10.04 -13.83
C LYS A 134 7.63 10.58 -12.54
N LEU A 135 6.79 10.87 -11.55
CA LEU A 135 7.26 11.29 -10.21
C LEU A 135 7.99 10.16 -9.47
N ILE A 136 7.67 8.93 -9.83
CA ILE A 136 8.25 7.75 -9.19
C ILE A 136 9.66 7.47 -9.70
N ASP A 137 9.86 7.68 -10.97
CA ASP A 137 11.11 7.41 -11.67
C ASP A 137 12.00 8.67 -11.65
#